data_dfce990c2c2b64a5244d5bf2542007ae
#
_entry.id   dfce990c2c2b64a5244d5bf2542007ae
#
_cell.length_a   1.000
_cell.length_b   1.000
_cell.length_c   1.000
_cell.angle_alpha   90.00
_cell.angle_beta   90.00
_cell.angle_gamma   90.00
#
_symmetry.space_group_name_H-M   'P 1'
#
loop_
_entity.id
_entity.type
_entity.pdbx_description
1 polymer ?
#
loop_
_entity_poly.entity_id
_entity_poly.type
_entity_poly.pdbx_seq_one_letter_code
_entity_poly.pdbx_strand_id
1 'polypeptide(L)'
;MEAKIQNIHKDIKAKEAYFSATQFQLIYARFRSNRSAMIAGLFLLIMILLGVFADFISPYDPTIAGRDKDYEHGAPQIPLFWDDNGFSLRPFLYTLERYRGKDTNFRWVYKLNKEKEKRRYVYLFPKGWKHKALAFNVNLPGKKFDFKIPGFTFERHLFGIDSGGIHLFGTDKAGKDIFSRTLHAIYISLAVGTIGVFIAFVLALIIGGISGYFGGWIDGVLQMITDTVRVIPPIPLFMVLASFAPPEWSSETRFFFIACILGLIGWPTLARRVRTHLLSERSQEYVLAAKLCGASPSHIISRHLLPSFTSYIIVDLVISFPYMVLSETALSFIGLGLREPVNSLGVLLQNATRADVLLNYQWYFIPVIFFIVLVLSFVFVGDGLRDSADPYKVLKK
;
A
#
# COMPACT_ATOMS: atom_id res chain seq x y z
N MET A 1 17.74 -7.25 -51.94
CA MET A 1 17.39 -8.65 -51.69
C MET A 1 17.79 -9.07 -50.28
N GLU A 2 19.01 -8.76 -49.81
CA GLU A 2 19.54 -9.09 -48.49
C GLU A 2 18.71 -8.50 -47.32
N ALA A 3 18.28 -7.22 -47.40
CA ALA A 3 17.46 -6.59 -46.35
C ALA A 3 16.10 -7.29 -46.14
N LYS A 4 15.54 -7.87 -47.21
CA LYS A 4 14.26 -8.59 -47.14
C LYS A 4 14.46 -10.00 -46.52
N ILE A 5 15.61 -10.62 -46.75
CA ILE A 5 16.00 -11.91 -46.16
C ILE A 5 16.31 -11.73 -44.66
N GLN A 6 17.01 -10.67 -44.28
CA GLN A 6 17.25 -10.33 -42.84
C GLN A 6 15.97 -10.06 -42.08
N ASN A 7 14.98 -9.36 -42.66
CA ASN A 7 13.68 -9.16 -42.04
C ASN A 7 12.89 -10.48 -41.87
N ILE A 8 12.91 -11.36 -42.87
CA ILE A 8 12.27 -12.68 -42.76
C ILE A 8 12.93 -13.53 -41.67
N HIS A 9 14.27 -13.53 -41.59
CA HIS A 9 15.01 -14.22 -40.52
C HIS A 9 14.69 -13.68 -39.13
N LYS A 10 14.54 -12.35 -38.97
CA LYS A 10 14.13 -11.71 -37.74
C LYS A 10 12.71 -12.11 -37.35
N ASP A 11 11.79 -12.16 -38.31
CA ASP A 11 10.40 -12.56 -38.07
C ASP A 11 10.27 -14.04 -37.70
N ILE A 12 11.08 -14.91 -38.29
CA ILE A 12 11.10 -16.36 -37.97
C ILE A 12 11.67 -16.53 -36.53
N LYS A 13 12.80 -15.94 -36.21
CA LYS A 13 13.38 -15.97 -34.84
C LYS A 13 12.44 -15.40 -33.80
N ALA A 14 11.71 -14.34 -34.12
CA ALA A 14 10.73 -13.74 -33.21
C ALA A 14 9.54 -14.68 -32.97
N LYS A 15 9.07 -15.39 -34.02
CA LYS A 15 8.02 -16.42 -33.90
C LYS A 15 8.49 -17.63 -33.11
N GLU A 16 9.68 -18.15 -33.38
CA GLU A 16 10.27 -19.26 -32.60
C GLU A 16 10.45 -18.89 -31.10
N ALA A 17 10.95 -17.69 -30.81
CA ALA A 17 11.07 -17.18 -29.45
C ALA A 17 9.69 -17.04 -28.78
N TYR A 18 8.65 -16.68 -29.53
CA TYR A 18 7.29 -16.57 -28.98
C TYR A 18 6.71 -17.95 -28.64
N PHE A 19 6.92 -18.96 -29.47
CA PHE A 19 6.43 -20.34 -29.26
C PHE A 19 7.21 -21.08 -28.16
N SER A 20 8.48 -20.73 -27.93
CA SER A 20 9.31 -21.32 -26.89
C SER A 20 9.22 -20.55 -25.55
N ALA A 21 8.59 -19.38 -25.53
CA ALA A 21 8.50 -18.53 -24.34
C ALA A 21 7.57 -19.13 -23.28
N THR A 22 7.98 -19.07 -22.02
CA THR A 22 7.10 -19.44 -20.89
C THR A 22 5.93 -18.46 -20.76
N GLN A 23 4.84 -18.91 -20.15
CA GLN A 23 3.65 -18.07 -19.93
C GLN A 23 4.01 -16.74 -19.19
N PHE A 24 4.90 -16.80 -18.23
CA PHE A 24 5.37 -15.61 -17.52
C PHE A 24 6.15 -14.63 -18.42
N GLN A 25 6.97 -15.13 -19.32
CA GLN A 25 7.69 -14.28 -20.28
C GLN A 25 6.74 -13.57 -21.23
N LEU A 26 5.68 -14.27 -21.70
CA LEU A 26 4.65 -13.68 -22.54
C LEU A 26 3.85 -12.59 -21.80
N ILE A 27 3.44 -12.84 -20.55
CA ILE A 27 2.75 -11.87 -19.71
C ILE A 27 3.64 -10.63 -19.49
N TYR A 28 4.91 -10.84 -19.14
CA TYR A 28 5.85 -9.74 -18.93
C TYR A 28 6.05 -8.90 -20.20
N ALA A 29 6.22 -9.53 -21.37
CA ALA A 29 6.37 -8.83 -22.64
C ALA A 29 5.14 -7.99 -22.99
N ARG A 30 3.92 -8.53 -22.77
CA ARG A 30 2.66 -7.82 -22.97
C ARG A 30 2.47 -6.69 -21.97
N PHE A 31 2.77 -6.92 -20.70
CA PHE A 31 2.70 -5.90 -19.65
C PHE A 31 3.62 -4.72 -19.97
N ARG A 32 4.86 -4.99 -20.40
CA ARG A 32 5.82 -3.96 -20.80
C ARG A 32 5.35 -3.15 -22.02
N SER A 33 4.53 -3.69 -22.88
CA SER A 33 3.95 -2.96 -24.02
C SER A 33 2.81 -2.01 -23.63
N ASN A 34 2.22 -2.19 -22.44
CA ASN A 34 1.15 -1.33 -21.91
C ASN A 34 1.74 -0.12 -21.18
N ARG A 35 1.74 1.05 -21.84
CA ARG A 35 2.35 2.27 -21.29
C ARG A 35 1.71 2.74 -19.99
N SER A 36 0.38 2.66 -19.86
CA SER A 36 -0.33 3.08 -18.64
C SER A 36 0.04 2.20 -17.45
N ALA A 37 0.10 0.88 -17.64
CA ALA A 37 0.51 -0.05 -16.61
C ALA A 37 1.98 0.13 -16.20
N MET A 38 2.87 0.43 -17.15
CA MET A 38 4.30 0.71 -16.88
C MET A 38 4.48 2.01 -16.07
N ILE A 39 3.78 3.08 -16.44
CA ILE A 39 3.81 4.34 -15.68
C ILE A 39 3.25 4.14 -14.28
N ALA A 40 2.11 3.47 -14.15
CA ALA A 40 1.52 3.14 -12.86
C ALA A 40 2.43 2.23 -12.03
N GLY A 41 3.10 1.26 -12.66
CA GLY A 41 4.10 0.41 -12.00
C GLY A 41 5.29 1.20 -11.46
N LEU A 42 5.74 2.23 -12.17
CA LEU A 42 6.78 3.13 -11.69
C LEU A 42 6.31 3.92 -10.46
N PHE A 43 5.11 4.50 -10.49
CA PHE A 43 4.55 5.20 -9.34
C PHE A 43 4.34 4.28 -8.15
N LEU A 44 3.85 3.06 -8.38
CA LEU A 44 3.69 2.07 -7.33
C LEU A 44 5.04 1.69 -6.70
N LEU A 45 6.08 1.48 -7.52
CA LEU A 45 7.44 1.22 -7.03
C LEU A 45 7.96 2.38 -6.17
N ILE A 46 7.77 3.62 -6.62
CA ILE A 46 8.13 4.80 -5.84
C ILE A 46 7.39 4.82 -4.50
N MET A 47 6.07 4.57 -4.49
CA MET A 47 5.29 4.52 -3.25
C MET A 47 5.77 3.43 -2.30
N ILE A 48 6.07 2.24 -2.81
CA ILE A 48 6.62 1.14 -2.00
C ILE A 48 7.99 1.55 -1.41
N LEU A 49 8.87 2.14 -2.21
CA LEU A 49 10.18 2.59 -1.74
C LEU A 49 10.04 3.70 -0.69
N LEU A 50 9.17 4.69 -0.91
CA LEU A 50 8.88 5.74 0.06
C LEU A 50 8.37 5.16 1.38
N GLY A 51 7.49 4.16 1.34
CA GLY A 51 6.99 3.49 2.54
C GLY A 51 8.06 2.67 3.24
N VAL A 52 8.80 1.82 2.52
CA VAL A 52 9.82 0.94 3.10
C VAL A 52 10.98 1.74 3.71
N PHE A 53 11.36 2.84 3.07
CA PHE A 53 12.42 3.74 3.55
C PHE A 53 11.87 4.93 4.34
N ALA A 54 10.62 4.86 4.82
CA ALA A 54 9.98 5.94 5.55
C ALA A 54 10.80 6.45 6.73
N ASP A 55 11.33 5.56 7.57
CA ASP A 55 12.18 5.91 8.71
C ASP A 55 13.47 6.64 8.31
N PHE A 56 14.08 6.24 7.21
CA PHE A 56 15.30 6.88 6.69
C PHE A 56 15.03 8.24 6.04
N ILE A 57 13.91 8.36 5.30
CA ILE A 57 13.56 9.60 4.58
C ILE A 57 12.98 10.64 5.54
N SER A 58 12.27 10.21 6.60
CA SER A 58 11.58 11.08 7.56
C SER A 58 12.57 11.80 8.47
N PRO A 59 12.57 13.15 8.50
CA PRO A 59 13.43 13.89 9.42
C PRO A 59 12.99 13.77 10.89
N TYR A 60 11.74 13.38 11.15
CA TYR A 60 11.16 13.31 12.50
C TYR A 60 10.44 11.99 12.76
N ASP A 61 10.37 11.63 14.05
CA ASP A 61 9.48 10.57 14.52
C ASP A 61 8.02 10.98 14.29
N PRO A 62 7.25 10.20 13.53
CA PRO A 62 5.86 10.55 13.18
C PRO A 62 4.89 10.49 14.36
N THR A 63 5.30 9.90 15.50
CA THR A 63 4.46 9.72 16.70
C THR A 63 4.65 10.81 17.73
N ILE A 64 5.81 11.46 17.73
CA ILE A 64 6.16 12.50 18.71
C ILE A 64 5.59 13.83 18.25
N ALA A 65 4.86 14.50 19.14
CA ALA A 65 4.43 15.88 18.94
C ALA A 65 5.66 16.79 18.78
N GLY A 66 5.56 17.78 17.90
CA GLY A 66 6.62 18.75 17.68
C GLY A 66 7.06 19.39 19.00
N ARG A 67 8.37 19.54 19.18
CA ARG A 67 8.95 20.12 20.41
C ARG A 67 8.60 21.60 20.59
N ASP A 68 8.26 22.28 19.50
CA ASP A 68 7.93 23.70 19.51
C ASP A 68 6.43 23.92 19.31
N LYS A 69 5.75 24.46 20.31
CA LYS A 69 4.36 24.92 20.22
C LYS A 69 4.15 25.95 19.08
N ASP A 70 5.23 26.60 18.64
CA ASP A 70 5.21 27.57 17.55
C ASP A 70 4.88 26.95 16.18
N TYR A 71 4.96 25.61 16.06
CA TYR A 71 4.65 24.88 14.83
C TYR A 71 3.26 24.24 14.80
N GLU A 72 2.36 24.56 15.73
CA GLU A 72 0.96 24.13 15.63
C GLU A 72 0.34 24.66 14.36
N HIS A 73 -0.18 23.75 13.50
CA HIS A 73 -0.71 24.09 12.17
C HIS A 73 0.28 24.89 11.31
N GLY A 74 1.56 24.58 11.40
CA GLY A 74 2.60 25.23 10.59
C GLY A 74 2.41 24.96 9.09
N ALA A 75 2.57 26.00 8.27
CA ALA A 75 2.47 25.87 6.83
C ALA A 75 3.65 25.10 6.22
N PRO A 76 3.50 24.51 5.02
CA PRO A 76 4.58 23.88 4.30
C PRO A 76 5.77 24.80 4.09
N GLN A 77 6.96 24.28 4.33
CA GLN A 77 8.23 24.98 4.12
C GLN A 77 8.90 24.44 2.86
N ILE A 78 9.11 25.31 1.87
CA ILE A 78 9.79 24.96 0.63
C ILE A 78 11.26 25.37 0.76
N PRO A 79 12.23 24.42 0.62
CA PRO A 79 13.64 24.76 0.58
C PRO A 79 13.96 25.69 -0.57
N LEU A 80 14.67 26.79 -0.28
CA LEU A 80 15.04 27.83 -1.24
C LEU A 80 16.50 27.65 -1.65
N PHE A 81 16.80 27.95 -2.91
CA PHE A 81 18.16 28.02 -3.45
C PHE A 81 18.58 29.45 -3.76
N TRP A 82 17.60 30.37 -3.76
CA TRP A 82 17.80 31.78 -4.12
C TRP A 82 17.02 32.69 -3.18
N ASP A 83 17.63 33.78 -2.75
CA ASP A 83 17.00 34.89 -2.05
C ASP A 83 17.64 36.24 -2.41
N ASP A 84 17.30 37.29 -1.68
CA ASP A 84 17.82 38.65 -1.88
C ASP A 84 19.35 38.74 -1.63
N ASN A 85 19.92 37.78 -0.90
CA ASN A 85 21.37 37.67 -0.63
C ASN A 85 22.12 36.79 -1.64
N GLY A 86 21.46 36.34 -2.72
CA GLY A 86 22.02 35.59 -3.85
C GLY A 86 21.78 34.08 -3.77
N PHE A 87 22.37 33.38 -4.76
CA PHE A 87 22.26 31.93 -4.93
C PHE A 87 23.07 31.15 -3.89
N SER A 88 22.52 30.06 -3.39
CA SER A 88 23.20 29.10 -2.55
C SER A 88 23.09 27.71 -3.14
N LEU A 89 24.21 27.00 -3.29
CA LEU A 89 24.23 25.61 -3.75
C LEU A 89 23.56 24.67 -2.73
N ARG A 90 23.56 25.02 -1.45
CA ARG A 90 22.85 24.28 -0.40
C ARG A 90 21.47 24.86 -0.21
N PRO A 91 20.41 24.04 -0.27
CA PRO A 91 19.08 24.53 0.03
C PRO A 91 19.00 25.03 1.47
N PHE A 92 18.25 26.08 1.67
CA PHE A 92 18.06 26.70 2.99
C PHE A 92 16.61 27.05 3.24
N LEU A 93 16.26 27.25 4.49
CA LEU A 93 14.92 27.59 4.96
C LEU A 93 14.95 28.83 5.84
N TYR A 94 13.84 29.53 5.86
CA TYR A 94 13.50 30.54 6.85
C TYR A 94 12.32 30.05 7.69
N THR A 95 12.23 30.51 8.95
CA THR A 95 11.06 30.25 9.78
C THR A 95 9.85 30.98 9.22
N LEU A 96 8.69 30.34 9.31
CA LEU A 96 7.42 30.95 8.97
C LEU A 96 6.78 31.53 10.23
N GLU A 97 6.62 32.84 10.29
CA GLU A 97 5.84 33.50 11.34
C GLU A 97 4.35 33.43 10.99
N ARG A 98 3.56 33.06 11.97
CA ARG A 98 2.11 33.00 11.87
C ARG A 98 1.52 34.35 12.26
N TYR A 99 0.79 34.96 11.35
CA TYR A 99 0.14 36.25 11.52
C TYR A 99 -1.37 36.15 11.30
N ARG A 100 -2.13 36.87 12.15
CA ARG A 100 -3.59 37.00 12.01
C ARG A 100 -4.00 38.43 12.38
N GLY A 101 -4.64 39.16 11.45
CA GLY A 101 -5.05 40.55 11.64
C GLY A 101 -6.29 40.91 10.81
N LYS A 102 -6.73 42.16 10.93
CA LYS A 102 -7.88 42.71 10.17
C LYS A 102 -7.60 42.71 8.66
N ASP A 103 -6.35 42.95 8.28
CA ASP A 103 -5.85 42.93 6.89
C ASP A 103 -5.97 41.55 6.22
N THR A 104 -5.99 40.49 7.03
CA THR A 104 -6.14 39.11 6.57
C THR A 104 -7.55 38.56 6.77
N ASN A 105 -8.55 39.41 7.05
CA ASN A 105 -9.91 38.97 7.42
C ASN A 105 -9.91 37.94 8.57
N PHE A 106 -9.01 38.13 9.54
CA PHE A 106 -8.78 37.23 10.66
C PHE A 106 -8.41 35.79 10.29
N ARG A 107 -7.93 35.54 9.05
CA ARG A 107 -7.34 34.27 8.66
C ARG A 107 -5.87 34.20 9.06
N TRP A 108 -5.39 32.99 9.36
CA TRP A 108 -3.97 32.76 9.59
C TRP A 108 -3.21 32.85 8.26
N VAL A 109 -2.20 33.70 8.23
CA VAL A 109 -1.28 33.89 7.08
C VAL A 109 0.13 33.62 7.58
N TYR A 110 0.95 33.01 6.76
CA TYR A 110 2.33 32.68 7.09
C TYR A 110 3.27 33.55 6.26
N LYS A 111 4.18 34.24 6.94
CA LYS A 111 5.19 35.09 6.29
C LYS A 111 6.58 34.55 6.62
N LEU A 112 7.49 34.60 5.63
CA LEU A 112 8.90 34.26 5.85
C LEU A 112 9.54 35.33 6.74
N ASN A 113 10.15 34.91 7.84
CA ASN A 113 10.88 35.81 8.73
C ASN A 113 12.32 36.02 8.21
N LYS A 114 12.44 36.81 7.13
CA LYS A 114 13.74 37.09 6.47
C LYS A 114 14.60 38.08 7.27
N GLU A 115 13.96 38.95 8.06
CA GLU A 115 14.65 40.05 8.74
C GLU A 115 15.33 39.64 10.04
N LYS A 116 14.78 38.65 10.75
CA LYS A 116 15.27 38.23 12.06
C LYS A 116 16.13 36.99 12.06
N GLU A 117 16.12 36.18 10.98
CA GLU A 117 16.79 34.90 10.98
C GLU A 117 17.85 34.75 9.89
N LYS A 118 18.92 34.06 10.26
CA LYS A 118 19.95 33.59 9.33
C LYS A 118 19.40 32.41 8.51
N ARG A 119 19.91 32.24 7.27
CA ARG A 119 19.66 31.07 6.45
C ARG A 119 19.95 29.81 7.25
N ARG A 120 18.95 28.89 7.36
CA ARG A 120 19.11 27.57 7.96
C ARG A 120 19.30 26.56 6.85
N TYR A 121 20.51 26.02 6.76
CA TYR A 121 20.89 25.13 5.66
C TYR A 121 20.38 23.71 5.90
N VAL A 122 19.94 23.06 4.82
CA VAL A 122 19.59 21.64 4.81
C VAL A 122 20.87 20.81 4.63
N TYR A 123 21.04 19.83 5.48
CA TYR A 123 22.17 18.90 5.45
C TYR A 123 21.67 17.51 5.00
N LEU A 124 22.51 16.82 4.25
CA LEU A 124 22.29 15.42 3.90
C LEU A 124 22.90 14.52 4.99
N PHE A 125 22.20 13.46 5.30
CA PHE A 125 22.58 12.42 6.27
C PHE A 125 22.87 12.91 7.71
N PRO A 126 22.10 13.87 8.25
CA PRO A 126 22.29 14.29 9.64
C PRO A 126 21.92 13.16 10.60
N LYS A 127 22.46 13.24 11.82
CA LYS A 127 21.98 12.42 12.94
C LYS A 127 20.64 12.96 13.41
N GLY A 128 19.68 12.08 13.61
CA GLY A 128 18.34 12.40 14.08
C GLY A 128 17.85 11.47 15.18
N TRP A 129 16.56 11.15 15.16
CA TRP A 129 15.97 10.21 16.10
C TRP A 129 16.39 8.76 15.80
N LYS A 130 16.47 7.94 16.87
CA LYS A 130 16.82 6.52 16.74
C LYS A 130 15.60 5.74 16.31
N HIS A 131 15.71 5.04 15.18
CA HIS A 131 14.66 4.17 14.70
C HIS A 131 15.17 2.75 14.46
N LYS A 132 14.27 1.78 14.53
CA LYS A 132 14.54 0.38 14.25
C LYS A 132 13.90 0.02 12.92
N ALA A 133 14.67 -0.03 11.86
CA ALA A 133 14.19 -0.49 10.57
C ALA A 133 13.83 -1.99 10.62
N LEU A 134 12.68 -2.36 10.00
CA LEU A 134 12.17 -3.74 9.94
C LEU A 134 11.85 -4.40 11.30
N ALA A 135 11.78 -3.63 12.40
CA ALA A 135 11.34 -4.15 13.67
C ALA A 135 9.81 -4.33 13.68
N PHE A 136 9.35 -5.51 14.09
CA PHE A 136 7.94 -5.79 14.23
C PHE A 136 7.69 -6.52 15.55
N ASN A 137 6.81 -5.98 16.38
CA ASN A 137 6.45 -6.56 17.68
C ASN A 137 4.94 -6.77 17.74
N VAL A 138 4.49 -8.00 17.92
CA VAL A 138 3.09 -8.33 18.21
C VAL A 138 2.98 -8.93 19.58
N ASN A 139 2.38 -8.22 20.51
CA ASN A 139 2.04 -8.70 21.84
C ASN A 139 0.54 -8.97 21.90
N LEU A 140 0.12 -10.24 21.93
CA LEU A 140 -1.27 -10.60 22.17
C LEU A 140 -1.53 -10.63 23.69
N PRO A 141 -2.41 -9.75 24.20
CA PRO A 141 -2.72 -9.69 25.62
C PRO A 141 -3.32 -11.02 26.09
N GLY A 142 -2.80 -11.55 27.20
CA GLY A 142 -3.28 -12.80 27.83
C GLY A 142 -2.65 -14.09 27.33
N LYS A 143 -1.80 -14.10 26.32
CA LYS A 143 -0.99 -15.25 25.90
C LYS A 143 0.49 -14.84 25.81
N LYS A 144 1.39 -15.76 26.20
CA LYS A 144 2.86 -15.59 26.02
C LYS A 144 3.29 -15.67 24.53
N PHE A 145 2.51 -15.06 23.63
CA PHE A 145 2.86 -15.00 22.23
C PHE A 145 3.47 -13.62 21.97
N ASP A 146 4.78 -13.57 22.06
CA ASP A 146 5.60 -12.37 21.82
C ASP A 146 6.41 -12.65 20.54
N PHE A 147 5.89 -12.19 19.40
CA PHE A 147 6.60 -12.31 18.14
C PHE A 147 7.40 -11.03 17.91
N LYS A 148 8.72 -11.13 18.03
CA LYS A 148 9.66 -10.02 17.84
C LYS A 148 10.57 -10.30 16.66
N ILE A 149 10.53 -9.41 15.65
CA ILE A 149 11.58 -9.35 14.64
C ILE A 149 12.55 -8.26 15.11
N PRO A 150 13.82 -8.61 15.43
CA PRO A 150 14.83 -7.63 15.79
C PRO A 150 15.18 -6.81 14.53
N GLY A 151 14.95 -5.50 14.57
CA GLY A 151 15.34 -4.60 13.49
C GLY A 151 16.76 -4.06 13.70
N PHE A 152 17.30 -3.45 12.64
CA PHE A 152 18.56 -2.70 12.70
C PHE A 152 18.31 -1.29 13.22
N THR A 153 19.15 -0.81 14.13
CA THR A 153 19.03 0.55 14.66
C THR A 153 19.82 1.52 13.80
N PHE A 154 19.16 2.55 13.28
CA PHE A 154 19.76 3.63 12.51
C PHE A 154 19.50 4.98 13.22
N GLU A 155 20.43 5.93 13.03
CA GLU A 155 20.34 7.28 13.59
C GLU A 155 20.46 8.36 12.51
N ARG A 156 20.67 7.97 11.25
CA ARG A 156 20.84 8.90 10.13
C ARG A 156 19.60 8.96 9.28
N HIS A 157 19.27 10.17 8.86
CA HIS A 157 18.13 10.47 7.98
C HIS A 157 18.61 11.07 6.67
N LEU A 158 17.79 10.99 5.61
CA LEU A 158 18.16 11.47 4.28
C LEU A 158 18.53 12.97 4.29
N PHE A 159 17.75 13.76 5.02
CA PHE A 159 17.94 15.21 5.16
C PHE A 159 17.47 15.72 6.53
N GLY A 160 17.94 16.89 6.91
CA GLY A 160 17.53 17.59 8.13
C GLY A 160 18.24 18.92 8.24
N ILE A 161 18.02 19.62 9.37
CA ILE A 161 18.64 20.92 9.69
C ILE A 161 19.20 20.88 11.09
N ASP A 162 20.22 21.72 11.36
CA ASP A 162 20.89 21.76 12.67
C ASP A 162 20.03 22.36 13.78
N SER A 163 19.18 23.34 13.45
CA SER A 163 18.35 24.05 14.43
C SER A 163 16.96 24.36 13.87
N GLY A 164 15.94 24.27 14.70
CA GLY A 164 14.54 24.45 14.32
C GLY A 164 13.97 23.24 13.58
N GLY A 165 12.82 23.41 12.91
CA GLY A 165 12.13 22.36 12.17
C GLY A 165 12.21 22.52 10.66
N ILE A 166 12.22 21.40 9.92
CA ILE A 166 11.97 21.34 8.49
C ILE A 166 10.66 20.61 8.25
N HIS A 167 9.64 21.31 7.77
CA HIS A 167 8.29 20.77 7.58
C HIS A 167 7.83 20.95 6.15
N LEU A 168 8.27 20.01 5.27
CA LEU A 168 7.99 20.10 3.82
C LEU A 168 6.50 20.15 3.50
N PHE A 169 5.67 19.39 4.23
CA PHE A 169 4.21 19.38 4.07
C PHE A 169 3.48 20.10 5.19
N GLY A 170 4.20 20.90 5.98
CA GLY A 170 3.65 21.56 7.17
C GLY A 170 3.45 20.61 8.35
N THR A 171 2.76 21.10 9.36
CA THR A 171 2.51 20.38 10.61
C THR A 171 1.02 20.31 10.95
N ASP A 172 0.68 19.37 11.83
CA ASP A 172 -0.67 19.20 12.34
C ASP A 172 -0.95 20.08 13.59
N LYS A 173 -2.14 19.88 14.18
CA LYS A 173 -2.58 20.56 15.41
C LYS A 173 -1.67 20.32 16.64
N ALA A 174 -0.92 19.23 16.63
CA ALA A 174 0.01 18.87 17.71
C ALA A 174 1.47 19.20 17.34
N GLY A 175 1.70 19.90 16.22
CA GLY A 175 3.03 20.19 15.69
C GLY A 175 3.74 18.98 15.07
N LYS A 176 3.04 17.87 14.80
CA LYS A 176 3.62 16.69 14.15
C LYS A 176 3.84 16.96 12.68
N ASP A 177 4.98 16.54 12.15
CA ASP A 177 5.34 16.72 10.74
C ASP A 177 4.49 15.87 9.81
N ILE A 178 3.74 16.50 8.90
CA ILE A 178 2.84 15.81 7.97
C ILE A 178 3.62 15.01 6.94
N PHE A 179 4.82 15.44 6.53
CA PHE A 179 5.65 14.69 5.60
C PHE A 179 6.07 13.34 6.18
N SER A 180 6.66 13.34 7.38
CA SER A 180 7.05 12.10 8.08
C SER A 180 5.85 11.19 8.32
N ARG A 181 4.72 11.75 8.75
CA ARG A 181 3.46 11.00 8.95
C ARG A 181 2.94 10.39 7.65
N THR A 182 3.03 11.09 6.52
CA THR A 182 2.58 10.59 5.20
C THR A 182 3.40 9.39 4.76
N LEU A 183 4.72 9.43 4.89
CA LEU A 183 5.59 8.31 4.53
C LEU A 183 5.29 7.06 5.37
N HIS A 184 5.16 7.23 6.69
CA HIS A 184 4.78 6.13 7.58
C HIS A 184 3.35 5.63 7.33
N ALA A 185 2.43 6.53 6.94
CA ALA A 185 1.08 6.15 6.59
C ALA A 185 1.03 5.27 5.33
N ILE A 186 1.86 5.58 4.32
CA ILE A 186 2.03 4.71 3.14
C ILE A 186 2.51 3.32 3.57
N TYR A 187 3.56 3.25 4.41
CA TYR A 187 4.07 1.97 4.92
C TYR A 187 2.99 1.16 5.66
N ILE A 188 2.28 1.78 6.59
CA ILE A 188 1.24 1.14 7.40
C ILE A 188 0.09 0.64 6.51
N SER A 189 -0.43 1.46 5.60
CA SER A 189 -1.52 1.06 4.70
C SER A 189 -1.09 -0.07 3.75
N LEU A 190 0.16 -0.05 3.24
CA LEU A 190 0.73 -1.15 2.46
C LEU A 190 0.87 -2.43 3.30
N ALA A 191 1.32 -2.33 4.54
CA ALA A 191 1.52 -3.49 5.40
C ALA A 191 0.17 -4.14 5.79
N VAL A 192 -0.85 -3.34 6.17
CA VAL A 192 -2.22 -3.85 6.41
C VAL A 192 -2.77 -4.54 5.17
N GLY A 193 -2.63 -3.88 4.00
CA GLY A 193 -3.06 -4.44 2.72
C GLY A 193 -2.39 -5.77 2.43
N THR A 194 -1.07 -5.87 2.62
CA THR A 194 -0.30 -7.09 2.38
C THR A 194 -0.74 -8.24 3.29
N ILE A 195 -0.87 -7.99 4.60
CA ILE A 195 -1.30 -9.00 5.57
C ILE A 195 -2.74 -9.44 5.27
N GLY A 196 -3.65 -8.48 5.01
CA GLY A 196 -5.04 -8.78 4.71
C GLY A 196 -5.21 -9.59 3.42
N VAL A 197 -4.51 -9.22 2.34
CA VAL A 197 -4.52 -9.97 1.07
C VAL A 197 -3.93 -11.37 1.27
N PHE A 198 -2.82 -11.50 2.01
CA PHE A 198 -2.21 -12.81 2.27
C PHE A 198 -3.15 -13.76 3.01
N ILE A 199 -3.82 -13.30 4.08
CA ILE A 199 -4.78 -14.10 4.83
C ILE A 199 -5.98 -14.47 3.94
N ALA A 200 -6.55 -13.50 3.22
CA ALA A 200 -7.67 -13.75 2.30
C ALA A 200 -7.28 -14.76 1.21
N PHE A 201 -6.07 -14.66 0.70
CA PHE A 201 -5.53 -15.56 -0.31
C PHE A 201 -5.39 -16.99 0.18
N VAL A 202 -4.77 -17.20 1.34
CA VAL A 202 -4.61 -18.54 1.93
C VAL A 202 -5.98 -19.19 2.16
N LEU A 203 -6.94 -18.46 2.74
CA LEU A 203 -8.30 -18.95 2.95
C LEU A 203 -9.00 -19.26 1.62
N ALA A 204 -8.84 -18.41 0.63
CA ALA A 204 -9.44 -18.60 -0.68
C ALA A 204 -8.89 -19.83 -1.41
N LEU A 205 -7.57 -20.09 -1.33
CA LEU A 205 -6.98 -21.31 -1.90
C LEU A 205 -7.48 -22.58 -1.21
N ILE A 206 -7.58 -22.57 0.11
CA ILE A 206 -8.07 -23.73 0.88
C ILE A 206 -9.54 -23.96 0.58
N ILE A 207 -10.41 -22.98 0.79
CA ILE A 207 -11.85 -23.11 0.68
C ILE A 207 -12.26 -23.32 -0.80
N GLY A 208 -11.72 -22.49 -1.70
CA GLY A 208 -11.99 -22.60 -3.12
C GLY A 208 -11.40 -23.88 -3.74
N GLY A 209 -10.22 -24.30 -3.24
CA GLY A 209 -9.57 -25.55 -3.61
C GLY A 209 -10.39 -26.78 -3.26
N ILE A 210 -10.84 -26.87 -2.01
CA ILE A 210 -11.70 -27.96 -1.52
C ILE A 210 -13.04 -27.97 -2.29
N SER A 211 -13.70 -26.82 -2.35
CA SER A 211 -15.00 -26.66 -3.01
C SER A 211 -14.91 -27.06 -4.49
N GLY A 212 -13.93 -26.56 -5.24
CA GLY A 212 -13.76 -26.85 -6.66
C GLY A 212 -13.34 -28.29 -6.98
N TYR A 213 -12.50 -28.90 -6.14
CA TYR A 213 -12.04 -30.27 -6.36
C TYR A 213 -13.10 -31.32 -6.04
N PHE A 214 -13.69 -31.28 -4.84
CA PHE A 214 -14.66 -32.30 -4.40
C PHE A 214 -16.03 -32.12 -5.09
N GLY A 215 -16.53 -30.88 -5.17
CA GLY A 215 -17.86 -30.61 -5.73
C GLY A 215 -18.98 -31.18 -4.87
N GLY A 216 -20.16 -31.40 -5.47
CA GLY A 216 -21.30 -32.03 -4.81
C GLY A 216 -21.79 -31.31 -3.55
N TRP A 217 -22.10 -32.06 -2.48
CA TRP A 217 -22.65 -31.48 -1.25
C TRP A 217 -21.61 -30.63 -0.47
N ILE A 218 -20.32 -31.01 -0.54
CA ILE A 218 -19.22 -30.23 0.10
C ILE A 218 -19.16 -28.84 -0.53
N ASP A 219 -19.23 -28.78 -1.85
CA ASP A 219 -19.29 -27.52 -2.58
C ASP A 219 -20.53 -26.72 -2.19
N GLY A 220 -21.71 -27.36 -2.12
CA GLY A 220 -22.96 -26.71 -1.73
C GLY A 220 -22.86 -26.03 -0.35
N VAL A 221 -22.33 -26.72 0.65
CA VAL A 221 -22.12 -26.15 2.01
C VAL A 221 -21.11 -25.00 1.99
N LEU A 222 -19.96 -25.18 1.33
CA LEU A 222 -18.93 -24.13 1.27
C LEU A 222 -19.42 -22.89 0.50
N GLN A 223 -20.23 -23.06 -0.56
CA GLN A 223 -20.85 -21.94 -1.26
C GLN A 223 -21.90 -21.22 -0.39
N MET A 224 -22.70 -21.95 0.37
CA MET A 224 -23.66 -21.35 1.31
C MET A 224 -22.92 -20.44 2.32
N ILE A 225 -21.81 -20.91 2.91
CA ILE A 225 -20.98 -20.10 3.81
C ILE A 225 -20.41 -18.87 3.07
N THR A 226 -19.85 -19.09 1.88
CA THR A 226 -19.26 -18.03 1.05
C THR A 226 -20.30 -16.96 0.71
N ASP A 227 -21.51 -17.34 0.36
CA ASP A 227 -22.59 -16.43 0.02
C ASP A 227 -23.13 -15.70 1.25
N THR A 228 -23.24 -16.38 2.39
CA THR A 228 -23.61 -15.75 3.66
C THR A 228 -22.68 -14.61 4.04
N VAL A 229 -21.35 -14.83 3.95
CA VAL A 229 -20.37 -13.76 4.23
C VAL A 229 -20.50 -12.60 3.24
N ARG A 230 -20.82 -12.87 1.98
CA ARG A 230 -20.95 -11.83 0.92
C ARG A 230 -22.24 -11.02 0.99
N VAL A 231 -23.33 -11.58 1.53
CA VAL A 231 -24.61 -10.86 1.69
C VAL A 231 -24.49 -9.77 2.73
N ILE A 232 -23.65 -9.95 3.74
CA ILE A 232 -23.44 -8.94 4.78
C ILE A 232 -22.65 -7.76 4.18
N PRO A 233 -23.17 -6.52 4.28
CA PRO A 233 -22.42 -5.35 3.82
C PRO A 233 -21.05 -5.25 4.52
N PRO A 234 -19.93 -5.14 3.77
CA PRO A 234 -18.59 -5.25 4.37
C PRO A 234 -18.29 -4.17 5.41
N ILE A 235 -18.64 -2.91 5.14
CA ILE A 235 -18.33 -1.78 6.05
C ILE A 235 -19.01 -1.96 7.41
N PRO A 236 -20.35 -2.19 7.54
CA PRO A 236 -20.97 -2.48 8.81
C PRO A 236 -20.37 -3.69 9.54
N LEU A 237 -20.06 -4.77 8.81
CA LEU A 237 -19.42 -5.95 9.40
C LEU A 237 -18.03 -5.61 9.98
N PHE A 238 -17.22 -4.88 9.25
CA PHE A 238 -15.92 -4.39 9.72
C PHE A 238 -16.07 -3.50 10.96
N MET A 239 -17.06 -2.60 10.97
CA MET A 239 -17.33 -1.71 12.10
C MET A 239 -17.64 -2.51 13.38
N VAL A 240 -18.53 -3.50 13.29
CA VAL A 240 -18.87 -4.36 14.42
C VAL A 240 -17.63 -5.13 14.91
N LEU A 241 -16.89 -5.77 14.00
CA LEU A 241 -15.72 -6.54 14.39
C LEU A 241 -14.57 -5.67 14.95
N ALA A 242 -14.33 -4.49 14.38
CA ALA A 242 -13.34 -3.57 14.88
C ALA A 242 -13.67 -3.01 16.27
N SER A 243 -14.97 -2.92 16.63
CA SER A 243 -15.42 -2.48 17.96
C SER A 243 -15.07 -3.46 19.09
N PHE A 244 -14.78 -4.72 18.76
CA PHE A 244 -14.29 -5.70 19.74
C PHE A 244 -12.84 -5.49 20.14
N ALA A 245 -12.08 -4.61 19.46
CA ALA A 245 -10.71 -4.30 19.84
C ALA A 245 -10.67 -3.48 21.13
N PRO A 246 -10.13 -4.03 22.25
CA PRO A 246 -10.03 -3.28 23.51
C PRO A 246 -9.22 -1.99 23.35
N PRO A 247 -9.60 -0.90 24.06
CA PRO A 247 -8.88 0.36 24.03
C PRO A 247 -7.43 0.26 24.52
N GLU A 248 -7.14 -0.69 25.41
CA GLU A 248 -5.84 -0.90 26.05
C GLU A 248 -4.82 -1.59 25.12
N TRP A 249 -5.26 -2.08 23.97
CA TRP A 249 -4.34 -2.75 23.04
C TRP A 249 -3.32 -1.75 22.47
N SER A 250 -2.07 -2.24 22.36
CA SER A 250 -1.02 -1.46 21.68
C SER A 250 -1.42 -1.17 20.22
N SER A 251 -0.80 -0.15 19.69
CA SER A 251 -1.03 0.27 18.30
C SER A 251 -0.74 -0.85 17.31
N GLU A 252 0.34 -1.62 17.55
CA GLU A 252 0.74 -2.75 16.70
C GLU A 252 -0.27 -3.91 16.77
N THR A 253 -0.76 -4.21 17.97
CA THR A 253 -1.77 -5.26 18.16
C THR A 253 -3.07 -4.91 17.44
N ARG A 254 -3.51 -3.68 17.55
CA ARG A 254 -4.71 -3.18 16.84
C ARG A 254 -4.53 -3.21 15.33
N PHE A 255 -3.36 -2.80 14.84
CA PHE A 255 -2.98 -2.89 13.43
C PHE A 255 -3.11 -4.31 12.91
N PHE A 256 -2.50 -5.28 13.61
CA PHE A 256 -2.56 -6.69 13.22
C PHE A 256 -3.99 -7.24 13.24
N PHE A 257 -4.76 -6.90 14.27
CA PHE A 257 -6.15 -7.32 14.40
C PHE A 257 -7.03 -6.84 13.24
N ILE A 258 -6.90 -5.57 12.84
CA ILE A 258 -7.63 -5.01 11.70
C ILE A 258 -7.22 -5.70 10.41
N ALA A 259 -5.93 -5.94 10.19
CA ALA A 259 -5.45 -6.67 9.03
C ALA A 259 -6.03 -8.11 8.97
N CYS A 260 -6.12 -8.80 10.12
CA CYS A 260 -6.75 -10.12 10.23
C CYS A 260 -8.23 -10.08 9.88
N ILE A 261 -8.99 -9.10 10.42
CA ILE A 261 -10.42 -8.94 10.10
C ILE A 261 -10.63 -8.74 8.60
N LEU A 262 -9.86 -7.84 8.00
CA LEU A 262 -9.95 -7.59 6.56
C LEU A 262 -9.67 -8.85 5.73
N GLY A 263 -8.66 -9.62 6.11
CA GLY A 263 -8.33 -10.90 5.47
C GLY A 263 -9.41 -11.97 5.65
N LEU A 264 -9.95 -12.08 6.88
CA LEU A 264 -11.01 -13.04 7.23
C LEU A 264 -12.35 -12.75 6.53
N ILE A 265 -12.58 -11.56 6.04
CA ILE A 265 -13.81 -11.20 5.32
C ILE A 265 -13.57 -11.11 3.81
N GLY A 266 -12.33 -10.84 3.37
CA GLY A 266 -12.00 -10.60 1.96
C GLY A 266 -11.89 -11.85 1.08
N TRP A 267 -11.77 -13.06 1.65
CA TRP A 267 -11.52 -14.30 0.93
C TRP A 267 -12.65 -14.79 -0.02
N PRO A 268 -13.96 -14.51 0.18
CA PRO A 268 -15.01 -15.17 -0.58
C PRO A 268 -14.97 -14.94 -2.09
N THR A 269 -14.61 -13.72 -2.51
CA THR A 269 -14.54 -13.39 -3.95
C THR A 269 -13.43 -14.16 -4.65
N LEU A 270 -12.26 -14.26 -4.02
CA LEU A 270 -11.13 -15.01 -4.56
C LEU A 270 -11.38 -16.52 -4.52
N ALA A 271 -11.98 -17.03 -3.41
CA ALA A 271 -12.35 -18.45 -3.29
C ALA A 271 -13.29 -18.92 -4.41
N ARG A 272 -14.26 -18.09 -4.78
CA ARG A 272 -15.18 -18.40 -5.90
C ARG A 272 -14.43 -18.52 -7.25
N ARG A 273 -13.45 -17.64 -7.50
CA ARG A 273 -12.63 -17.72 -8.73
C ARG A 273 -11.78 -18.98 -8.76
N VAL A 274 -11.10 -19.29 -7.64
CA VAL A 274 -10.32 -20.54 -7.49
C VAL A 274 -11.22 -21.76 -7.72
N ARG A 275 -12.39 -21.79 -7.06
CA ARG A 275 -13.39 -22.86 -7.23
C ARG A 275 -13.78 -23.06 -8.70
N THR A 276 -14.19 -21.96 -9.36
CA THR A 276 -14.66 -22.03 -10.75
C THR A 276 -13.59 -22.61 -11.68
N HIS A 277 -12.35 -22.19 -11.50
CA HIS A 277 -11.23 -22.72 -12.28
C HIS A 277 -10.99 -24.20 -11.98
N LEU A 278 -10.96 -24.62 -10.71
CA LEU A 278 -10.73 -26.02 -10.37
C LEU A 278 -11.86 -26.92 -10.85
N LEU A 279 -13.11 -26.44 -10.85
CA LEU A 279 -14.24 -27.19 -11.42
C LEU A 279 -14.07 -27.47 -12.90
N SER A 280 -13.54 -26.51 -13.68
CA SER A 280 -13.29 -26.72 -15.12
C SER A 280 -12.10 -27.63 -15.38
N GLU A 281 -11.05 -27.54 -14.55
CA GLU A 281 -9.79 -28.27 -14.75
C GLU A 281 -9.80 -29.70 -14.19
N ARG A 282 -10.64 -30.02 -13.21
CA ARG A 282 -10.63 -31.32 -12.53
C ARG A 282 -11.00 -32.53 -13.44
N SER A 283 -11.61 -32.26 -14.58
CA SER A 283 -11.98 -33.28 -15.60
C SER A 283 -10.95 -33.43 -16.71
N GLN A 284 -9.88 -32.68 -16.70
CA GLN A 284 -8.81 -32.74 -17.69
C GLN A 284 -8.03 -34.05 -17.58
N GLU A 285 -7.51 -34.53 -18.73
CA GLU A 285 -6.82 -35.81 -18.84
C GLU A 285 -5.64 -35.97 -17.87
N TYR A 286 -4.85 -34.92 -17.69
CA TYR A 286 -3.70 -34.96 -16.76
C TYR A 286 -4.13 -35.15 -15.30
N VAL A 287 -5.29 -34.63 -14.90
CA VAL A 287 -5.86 -34.82 -13.55
C VAL A 287 -6.38 -36.26 -13.40
N LEU A 288 -7.06 -36.79 -14.46
CA LEU A 288 -7.53 -38.16 -14.45
C LEU A 288 -6.37 -39.15 -14.38
N ALA A 289 -5.31 -38.93 -15.16
CA ALA A 289 -4.09 -39.71 -15.09
C ALA A 289 -3.47 -39.71 -13.68
N ALA A 290 -3.35 -38.56 -13.05
CA ALA A 290 -2.84 -38.46 -11.68
C ALA A 290 -3.71 -39.25 -10.67
N LYS A 291 -5.05 -39.19 -10.81
CA LYS A 291 -5.97 -40.01 -9.99
C LYS A 291 -5.77 -41.50 -10.18
N LEU A 292 -5.61 -41.96 -11.45
CA LEU A 292 -5.36 -43.35 -11.77
C LEU A 292 -4.02 -43.86 -11.22
N CYS A 293 -3.02 -42.98 -11.14
CA CYS A 293 -1.74 -43.25 -10.46
C CYS A 293 -1.81 -43.24 -8.93
N GLY A 294 -2.99 -43.03 -8.32
CA GLY A 294 -3.18 -43.05 -6.86
C GLY A 294 -2.77 -41.77 -6.14
N ALA A 295 -2.63 -40.65 -6.86
CA ALA A 295 -2.29 -39.39 -6.23
C ALA A 295 -3.39 -38.88 -5.27
N SER A 296 -2.99 -38.39 -4.10
CA SER A 296 -3.91 -37.86 -3.10
C SER A 296 -4.57 -36.55 -3.58
N PRO A 297 -5.80 -36.24 -3.09
CA PRO A 297 -6.48 -34.99 -3.45
C PRO A 297 -5.64 -33.73 -3.20
N SER A 298 -4.96 -33.65 -2.07
CA SER A 298 -4.07 -32.52 -1.73
C SER A 298 -2.91 -32.39 -2.72
N HIS A 299 -2.33 -33.51 -3.15
CA HIS A 299 -1.26 -33.52 -4.16
C HIS A 299 -1.77 -33.03 -5.52
N ILE A 300 -2.95 -33.50 -5.95
CA ILE A 300 -3.56 -33.06 -7.22
C ILE A 300 -3.86 -31.56 -7.20
N ILE A 301 -4.47 -31.06 -6.13
CA ILE A 301 -4.78 -29.65 -6.00
C ILE A 301 -3.50 -28.80 -6.03
N SER A 302 -2.53 -29.12 -5.16
CA SER A 302 -1.34 -28.26 -4.97
C SER A 302 -0.31 -28.39 -6.09
N ARG A 303 -0.15 -29.58 -6.70
CA ARG A 303 0.90 -29.85 -7.69
C ARG A 303 0.45 -29.74 -9.13
N HIS A 304 -0.83 -29.93 -9.41
CA HIS A 304 -1.36 -29.94 -10.76
C HIS A 304 -2.35 -28.78 -11.02
N LEU A 305 -3.39 -28.62 -10.19
CA LEU A 305 -4.46 -27.67 -10.45
C LEU A 305 -4.09 -26.22 -10.11
N LEU A 306 -3.49 -25.94 -8.95
CA LEU A 306 -3.11 -24.57 -8.58
C LEU A 306 -1.98 -24.01 -9.44
N PRO A 307 -0.92 -24.78 -9.80
CA PRO A 307 0.12 -24.27 -10.69
C PRO A 307 -0.37 -23.90 -12.08
N SER A 308 -1.35 -24.61 -12.66
CA SER A 308 -1.92 -24.27 -13.97
C SER A 308 -2.61 -22.91 -14.00
N PHE A 309 -3.03 -22.41 -12.84
CA PHE A 309 -3.76 -21.16 -12.65
C PHE A 309 -2.92 -20.02 -12.03
N THR A 310 -1.64 -20.26 -11.80
CA THR A 310 -0.77 -19.31 -11.06
C THR A 310 -0.78 -17.90 -11.64
N SER A 311 -0.82 -17.76 -12.96
CA SER A 311 -0.85 -16.44 -13.62
C SER A 311 -2.09 -15.63 -13.24
N TYR A 312 -3.27 -16.26 -13.21
CA TYR A 312 -4.51 -15.61 -12.78
C TYR A 312 -4.53 -15.32 -11.29
N ILE A 313 -3.96 -16.21 -10.47
CA ILE A 313 -3.81 -16.00 -9.03
C ILE A 313 -3.01 -14.74 -8.75
N ILE A 314 -1.89 -14.52 -9.42
CA ILE A 314 -1.05 -13.32 -9.26
C ILE A 314 -1.83 -12.06 -9.63
N VAL A 315 -2.55 -12.10 -10.76
CA VAL A 315 -3.40 -10.98 -11.18
C VAL A 315 -4.47 -10.67 -10.14
N ASP A 316 -5.16 -11.70 -9.64
CA ASP A 316 -6.19 -11.54 -8.61
C ASP A 316 -5.64 -10.98 -7.28
N LEU A 317 -4.43 -11.36 -6.89
CA LEU A 317 -3.75 -10.80 -5.73
C LEU A 317 -3.52 -9.29 -5.88
N VAL A 318 -2.98 -8.87 -7.03
CA VAL A 318 -2.71 -7.46 -7.30
C VAL A 318 -3.99 -6.64 -7.34
N ILE A 319 -5.07 -7.17 -7.97
CA ILE A 319 -6.38 -6.50 -8.02
C ILE A 319 -7.04 -6.44 -6.63
N SER A 320 -6.81 -7.42 -5.77
CA SER A 320 -7.38 -7.46 -4.41
C SER A 320 -6.73 -6.44 -3.47
N PHE A 321 -5.50 -6.04 -3.75
CA PHE A 321 -4.73 -5.14 -2.89
C PHE A 321 -5.38 -3.76 -2.69
N PRO A 322 -5.78 -3.02 -3.75
CA PRO A 322 -6.44 -1.72 -3.59
C PRO A 322 -7.75 -1.82 -2.80
N TYR A 323 -8.49 -2.92 -2.91
CA TYR A 323 -9.71 -3.12 -2.10
C TYR A 323 -9.40 -3.23 -0.62
N MET A 324 -8.30 -3.90 -0.23
CA MET A 324 -7.87 -3.99 1.17
C MET A 324 -7.43 -2.63 1.72
N VAL A 325 -6.63 -1.89 0.94
CA VAL A 325 -6.21 -0.53 1.32
C VAL A 325 -7.40 0.41 1.45
N LEU A 326 -8.35 0.38 0.50
CA LEU A 326 -9.58 1.17 0.56
C LEU A 326 -10.42 0.82 1.79
N SER A 327 -10.55 -0.48 2.12
CA SER A 327 -11.32 -0.94 3.27
C SER A 327 -10.68 -0.50 4.59
N GLU A 328 -9.36 -0.62 4.74
CA GLU A 328 -8.62 -0.08 5.90
C GLU A 328 -8.82 1.43 6.01
N THR A 329 -8.61 2.13 4.91
CA THR A 329 -8.72 3.59 4.87
C THR A 329 -10.13 4.05 5.23
N ALA A 330 -11.18 3.39 4.73
CA ALA A 330 -12.56 3.71 5.06
C ALA A 330 -12.86 3.50 6.55
N LEU A 331 -12.40 2.38 7.14
CA LEU A 331 -12.54 2.10 8.57
C LEU A 331 -11.82 3.14 9.43
N SER A 332 -10.58 3.46 9.09
CA SER A 332 -9.76 4.43 9.82
C SER A 332 -10.32 5.84 9.66
N PHE A 333 -10.85 6.19 8.49
CA PHE A 333 -11.51 7.46 8.21
C PHE A 333 -12.76 7.68 9.08
N ILE A 334 -13.57 6.64 9.28
CA ILE A 334 -14.75 6.69 10.17
C ILE A 334 -14.35 6.68 11.66
N GLY A 335 -13.07 6.41 11.96
CA GLY A 335 -12.55 6.36 13.34
C GLY A 335 -12.76 5.02 14.05
N LEU A 336 -13.11 3.98 13.32
CA LEU A 336 -13.28 2.61 13.84
C LEU A 336 -12.10 1.68 13.51
N GLY A 337 -11.24 2.10 12.58
CA GLY A 337 -10.02 1.40 12.22
C GLY A 337 -8.84 1.79 13.11
N LEU A 338 -7.72 2.06 12.46
CA LEU A 338 -6.53 2.58 13.12
C LEU A 338 -6.79 3.99 13.65
N ARG A 339 -6.15 4.32 14.76
CA ARG A 339 -6.26 5.63 15.43
C ARG A 339 -4.88 6.12 15.82
N GLU A 340 -4.73 7.42 16.07
CA GLU A 340 -3.52 7.95 16.64
C GLU A 340 -3.11 7.21 17.94
N PRO A 341 -1.82 6.94 18.14
CA PRO A 341 -0.65 7.48 17.44
C PRO A 341 -0.25 6.75 16.14
N VAL A 342 -0.97 5.72 15.68
CA VAL A 342 -0.70 5.07 14.40
C VAL A 342 -0.98 6.03 13.25
N ASN A 343 -0.06 6.13 12.31
CA ASN A 343 -0.22 6.91 11.11
C ASN A 343 -0.60 6.00 9.95
N SER A 344 -1.89 5.92 9.58
CA SER A 344 -2.35 5.36 8.31
C SER A 344 -2.88 6.46 7.41
N LEU A 345 -3.00 6.17 6.11
CA LEU A 345 -3.58 7.13 5.16
C LEU A 345 -5.02 7.48 5.56
N GLY A 346 -5.80 6.52 6.08
CA GLY A 346 -7.16 6.76 6.57
C GLY A 346 -7.22 7.71 7.77
N VAL A 347 -6.30 7.59 8.72
CA VAL A 347 -6.19 8.51 9.87
C VAL A 347 -5.84 9.92 9.43
N LEU A 348 -4.92 10.07 8.47
CA LEU A 348 -4.57 11.38 7.92
C LEU A 348 -5.73 12.02 7.14
N LEU A 349 -6.46 11.22 6.37
CA LEU A 349 -7.68 11.67 5.68
C LEU A 349 -8.74 12.13 6.67
N GLN A 350 -8.97 11.39 7.77
CA GLN A 350 -9.90 11.78 8.84
C GLN A 350 -9.52 13.14 9.44
N ASN A 351 -8.22 13.36 9.71
CA ASN A 351 -7.75 14.63 10.22
C ASN A 351 -7.95 15.78 9.23
N ALA A 352 -7.85 15.54 7.92
CA ALA A 352 -8.04 16.54 6.87
C ALA A 352 -9.50 17.02 6.72
N THR A 353 -10.49 16.21 7.12
CA THR A 353 -11.92 16.56 6.97
C THR A 353 -12.51 17.37 8.11
N ARG A 354 -11.73 17.73 9.11
CA ARG A 354 -12.18 18.59 10.21
C ARG A 354 -12.50 19.98 9.69
N ALA A 355 -13.61 20.56 10.16
CA ALA A 355 -14.09 21.87 9.67
C ALA A 355 -13.08 23.02 9.81
N ASP A 356 -12.32 23.02 10.90
CA ASP A 356 -11.25 24.00 11.15
C ASP A 356 -10.08 23.84 10.16
N VAL A 357 -9.78 22.60 9.78
CA VAL A 357 -8.71 22.27 8.84
C VAL A 357 -9.11 22.62 7.41
N LEU A 358 -10.33 22.24 7.00
CA LEU A 358 -10.87 22.53 5.66
C LEU A 358 -10.82 24.02 5.31
N LEU A 359 -11.09 24.87 6.29
CA LEU A 359 -11.18 26.32 6.09
C LEU A 359 -9.82 27.05 6.10
N ASN A 360 -8.85 26.52 6.87
CA ASN A 360 -7.64 27.28 7.18
C ASN A 360 -6.32 26.59 6.81
N TYR A 361 -6.30 25.24 6.66
CA TYR A 361 -5.03 24.48 6.63
C TYR A 361 -5.03 23.48 5.46
N GLN A 362 -4.99 23.97 4.25
CA GLN A 362 -5.13 23.17 3.02
C GLN A 362 -4.06 22.10 2.83
N TRP A 363 -2.90 22.23 3.44
CA TRP A 363 -1.81 21.26 3.33
C TRP A 363 -2.10 19.90 3.97
N TYR A 364 -3.11 19.80 4.82
CA TYR A 364 -3.59 18.50 5.32
C TYR A 364 -4.15 17.61 4.21
N PHE A 365 -4.42 18.14 3.02
CA PHE A 365 -4.84 17.36 1.86
C PHE A 365 -3.68 16.74 1.08
N ILE A 366 -2.42 17.07 1.38
CA ILE A 366 -1.27 16.47 0.68
C ILE A 366 -1.27 14.94 0.81
N PRO A 367 -1.51 14.32 1.98
CA PRO A 367 -1.62 12.85 2.09
C PRO A 367 -2.71 12.22 1.21
N VAL A 368 -3.79 12.96 0.91
CA VAL A 368 -4.87 12.49 0.02
C VAL A 368 -4.35 12.23 -1.40
N ILE A 369 -3.43 13.08 -1.88
CA ILE A 369 -2.80 12.91 -3.20
C ILE A 369 -2.03 11.60 -3.24
N PHE A 370 -1.25 11.29 -2.18
CA PHE A 370 -0.51 10.04 -2.07
C PHE A 370 -1.44 8.82 -2.02
N PHE A 371 -2.55 8.94 -1.30
CA PHE A 371 -3.58 7.89 -1.27
C PHE A 371 -4.18 7.64 -2.66
N ILE A 372 -4.57 8.68 -3.39
CA ILE A 372 -5.13 8.56 -4.74
C ILE A 372 -4.11 7.93 -5.69
N VAL A 373 -2.86 8.41 -5.67
CA VAL A 373 -1.79 7.86 -6.51
C VAL A 373 -1.53 6.39 -6.19
N LEU A 374 -1.50 6.02 -4.91
CA LEU A 374 -1.30 4.64 -4.48
C LEU A 374 -2.41 3.71 -5.01
N VAL A 375 -3.68 4.08 -4.79
CA VAL A 375 -4.84 3.27 -5.20
C VAL A 375 -4.89 3.17 -6.72
N LEU A 376 -4.78 4.28 -7.45
CA LEU A 376 -4.80 4.28 -8.91
C LEU A 376 -3.64 3.48 -9.50
N SER A 377 -2.45 3.56 -8.91
CA SER A 377 -1.30 2.78 -9.36
C SER A 377 -1.57 1.28 -9.26
N PHE A 378 -2.14 0.81 -8.15
CA PHE A 378 -2.54 -0.60 -8.02
C PHE A 378 -3.61 -1.01 -9.03
N VAL A 379 -4.62 -0.17 -9.25
CA VAL A 379 -5.70 -0.46 -10.21
C VAL A 379 -5.14 -0.58 -11.63
N PHE A 380 -4.36 0.39 -12.10
CA PHE A 380 -3.78 0.34 -13.45
C PHE A 380 -2.76 -0.78 -13.64
N VAL A 381 -1.96 -1.12 -12.62
CA VAL A 381 -1.06 -2.27 -12.65
C VAL A 381 -1.86 -3.57 -12.71
N GLY A 382 -2.91 -3.69 -11.88
CA GLY A 382 -3.80 -4.85 -11.87
C GLY A 382 -4.51 -5.06 -13.21
N ASP A 383 -5.07 -4.01 -13.79
CA ASP A 383 -5.70 -4.05 -15.10
C ASP A 383 -4.68 -4.41 -16.21
N GLY A 384 -3.49 -3.81 -16.16
CA GLY A 384 -2.41 -4.13 -17.10
C GLY A 384 -1.94 -5.58 -17.00
N LEU A 385 -1.84 -6.14 -15.80
CA LEU A 385 -1.53 -7.55 -15.59
C LEU A 385 -2.65 -8.46 -16.09
N ARG A 386 -3.91 -8.11 -15.80
CA ARG A 386 -5.08 -8.85 -16.27
C ARG A 386 -5.13 -8.90 -17.79
N ASP A 387 -4.94 -7.76 -18.45
CA ASP A 387 -4.90 -7.65 -19.89
C ASP A 387 -3.75 -8.45 -20.51
N SER A 388 -2.63 -8.54 -19.81
CA SER A 388 -1.44 -9.28 -20.25
C SER A 388 -1.57 -10.78 -20.04
N ALA A 389 -2.34 -11.21 -19.04
CA ALA A 389 -2.60 -12.62 -18.74
C ALA A 389 -3.67 -13.24 -19.65
N ASP A 390 -4.48 -12.42 -20.34
CA ASP A 390 -5.51 -12.89 -21.27
C ASP A 390 -4.87 -13.51 -22.54
N PRO A 391 -5.02 -14.83 -22.79
CA PRO A 391 -4.42 -15.48 -23.96
C PRO A 391 -5.05 -15.05 -25.29
N TYR A 392 -6.30 -14.56 -25.25
CA TYR A 392 -7.05 -14.19 -26.46
C TYR A 392 -6.80 -12.74 -26.91
N LYS A 393 -6.14 -11.92 -26.11
CA LYS A 393 -5.79 -10.55 -26.50
C LYS A 393 -4.59 -10.55 -27.43
N VAL A 394 -4.84 -10.43 -28.73
CA VAL A 394 -3.80 -10.28 -29.76
C VAL A 394 -3.04 -8.97 -29.49
N LEU A 395 -1.71 -9.03 -29.52
CA LEU A 395 -0.84 -7.86 -29.47
C LEU A 395 -1.28 -6.89 -30.58
N LYS A 396 -1.91 -5.75 -30.20
CA LYS A 396 -2.05 -4.63 -31.13
C LYS A 396 -0.63 -4.15 -31.46
N LYS A 397 -0.26 -4.29 -32.75
CA LYS A 397 0.98 -3.75 -33.29
C LYS A 397 1.02 -2.23 -33.17
#